data_ed6dc05591b1848e62ad65f2927227fe
#
_entry.id   ed6dc05591b1848e62ad65f2927227fe
#
_cell.length_a   1.000
_cell.length_b   1.000
_cell.length_c   1.000
_cell.angle_alpha   90.00
_cell.angle_beta   90.00
_cell.angle_gamma   90.00
#
_symmetry.space_group_name_H-M   'P 1'
#
loop_
_entity.id
_entity.type
_entity.pdbx_description
1 polymer ?
#
loop_
_entity_poly.entity_id
_entity_poly.type
_entity_poly.pdbx_seq_one_letter_code
_entity_poly.pdbx_strand_id
1 'polypeptide(L)' 'MKLGNNIRKYRFERSEMTQQELANEVGVTRLTIHSIETGKFMPTTLLALKLAEFFGKTVEELFYIIKDEDSEG' A
#
# COMPACT_ATOMS: atom_id res chain seq x y z
N MET A 1 -11.78 -12.31 -3.27
CA MET A 1 -10.39 -11.94 -3.52
C MET A 1 -10.19 -10.49 -3.12
N LYS A 2 -9.19 -10.23 -2.33
CA LYS A 2 -8.91 -8.88 -1.85
C LYS A 2 -7.46 -8.54 -2.09
N LEU A 3 -7.17 -7.24 -2.08
CA LEU A 3 -5.80 -6.78 -2.21
C LEU A 3 -5.26 -6.48 -0.82
N GLY A 4 -4.19 -7.15 -0.45
CA GLY A 4 -3.47 -6.85 0.78
C GLY A 4 -2.24 -6.03 0.47
N ASN A 5 -1.64 -5.44 1.51
CA ASN A 5 -0.46 -4.64 1.29
C ASN A 5 0.44 -4.64 2.51
N ASN A 6 1.69 -4.28 2.26
CA ASN A 6 2.72 -4.18 3.29
C ASN A 6 3.17 -2.73 3.47
N ILE A 7 2.33 -1.76 3.11
CA ILE A 7 2.72 -0.35 3.18
C ILE A 7 3.07 0.05 4.61
N ARG A 8 2.23 -0.33 5.57
CA ARG A 8 2.48 0.03 6.95
C ARG A 8 3.79 -0.56 7.45
N LYS A 9 4.07 -1.81 7.06
CA LYS A 9 5.31 -2.48 7.45
C LYS A 9 6.51 -1.70 6.93
N TYR A 10 6.49 -1.33 5.67
CA TYR A 10 7.62 -0.63 5.08
C TYR A 10 7.74 0.81 5.58
N ARG A 11 6.61 1.43 5.95
CA ARG A 11 6.66 2.75 6.58
C ARG A 11 7.43 2.66 7.91
N PHE A 12 7.09 1.67 8.71
CA PHE A 12 7.75 1.52 10.01
C PHE A 12 9.22 1.23 9.86
N GLU A 13 9.62 0.51 8.82
CA GLU A 13 11.02 0.23 8.58
C GLU A 13 11.81 1.48 8.20
N ARG A 14 11.12 2.56 7.85
CA ARG A 14 11.74 3.84 7.54
C ARG A 14 11.57 4.79 8.72
N SER A 15 12.08 4.39 9.88
CA SER A 15 12.04 5.23 11.08
C SER A 15 10.61 5.60 11.47
N GLU A 16 9.70 4.64 11.36
CA GLU A 16 8.31 4.83 11.76
C GLU A 16 7.65 5.99 11.02
N MET A 17 7.86 6.04 9.71
CA MET A 17 7.28 7.07 8.88
C MET A 17 5.76 7.12 9.04
N THR A 18 5.20 8.32 9.13
CA THR A 18 3.75 8.49 9.27
C THR A 18 3.07 8.37 7.92
N GLN A 19 1.74 8.17 7.97
CA GLN A 19 0.95 8.17 6.75
C GLN A 19 1.04 9.51 6.03
N GLN A 20 1.06 10.61 6.78
CA GLN A 20 1.14 11.94 6.19
C GLN A 20 2.48 12.13 5.48
N GLU A 21 3.56 11.65 6.10
CA GLU A 21 4.87 11.77 5.46
C GLU A 21 4.92 11.00 4.16
N LEU A 22 4.37 9.78 4.17
CA LEU A 22 4.34 9.00 2.94
C LEU A 22 3.46 9.66 1.89
N ALA A 23 2.30 10.19 2.30
CA ALA A 23 1.40 10.86 1.37
C ALA A 23 2.11 12.02 0.67
N ASN A 24 2.89 12.80 1.44
CA ASN A 24 3.64 13.92 0.87
C ASN A 24 4.66 13.43 -0.16
N GLU A 25 5.29 12.30 0.11
CA GLU A 25 6.33 11.79 -0.79
C GLU A 25 5.77 11.32 -2.13
N VAL A 26 4.57 10.77 -2.13
CA VAL A 26 3.99 10.24 -3.36
C VAL A 26 2.88 11.11 -3.94
N GLY A 27 2.65 12.28 -3.32
CA GLY A 27 1.77 13.28 -3.90
C GLY A 27 0.28 13.02 -3.75
N VAL A 28 -0.13 12.40 -2.64
CA VAL A 28 -1.55 12.17 -2.37
C VAL A 28 -1.87 12.65 -0.96
N THR A 29 -3.12 12.51 -0.56
CA THR A 29 -3.52 12.92 0.79
C THR A 29 -3.30 11.78 1.78
N ARG A 30 -3.20 12.14 3.07
CA ARG A 30 -3.09 11.14 4.13
C ARG A 30 -4.25 10.16 4.09
N LEU A 31 -5.44 10.66 3.81
CA LEU A 31 -6.61 9.80 3.77
C LEU A 31 -6.50 8.74 2.69
N THR A 32 -5.90 9.10 1.55
CA THR A 32 -5.67 8.14 0.48
C THR A 32 -4.78 7.01 0.97
N ILE A 33 -3.68 7.35 1.66
CA ILE A 33 -2.79 6.32 2.18
C ILE A 33 -3.52 5.45 3.20
N HIS A 34 -4.26 6.07 4.11
CA HIS A 34 -5.02 5.31 5.11
C HIS A 34 -6.00 4.35 4.45
N SER A 35 -6.71 4.82 3.43
CA SER A 35 -7.71 3.99 2.76
C SER A 35 -7.06 2.82 2.03
N ILE A 36 -5.89 3.03 1.45
CA ILE A 36 -5.17 1.93 0.81
C ILE A 36 -4.71 0.92 1.84
N GLU A 37 -4.13 1.40 2.95
CA GLU A 37 -3.62 0.49 3.99
C GLU A 37 -4.73 -0.35 4.61
N THR A 38 -5.92 0.20 4.72
CA THR A 38 -7.05 -0.53 5.31
C THR A 38 -7.82 -1.36 4.30
N GLY A 39 -7.42 -1.33 3.04
CA GLY A 39 -8.06 -2.13 2.01
C GLY A 39 -9.34 -1.54 1.46
N LYS A 40 -9.67 -0.30 1.78
CA LYS A 40 -10.90 0.32 1.32
C LYS A 40 -10.76 0.97 -0.05
N PHE A 41 -9.55 1.19 -0.49
CA PHE A 41 -9.31 1.85 -1.77
C PHE A 41 -8.14 1.17 -2.46
N MET A 42 -8.33 0.83 -3.73
CA MET A 42 -7.26 0.23 -4.53
C MET A 42 -6.50 1.33 -5.24
N PRO A 43 -5.17 1.35 -5.12
CA PRO A 43 -4.40 2.39 -5.80
C PRO A 43 -4.46 2.21 -7.30
N THR A 44 -4.31 3.32 -8.02
CA THR A 44 -4.11 3.24 -9.46
C THR A 44 -2.75 2.61 -9.73
N THR A 45 -2.56 2.15 -10.96
CA THR A 45 -1.27 1.59 -11.34
C THR A 45 -0.14 2.58 -11.12
N LEU A 46 -0.37 3.85 -11.47
CA LEU A 46 0.65 4.87 -11.29
C LEU A 46 1.02 5.03 -9.81
N LEU A 47 0.02 5.09 -8.94
CA LEU A 47 0.30 5.27 -7.53
C LEU A 47 1.01 4.05 -6.96
N ALA A 48 0.62 2.85 -7.38
CA ALA A 48 1.28 1.64 -6.93
C ALA A 48 2.76 1.64 -7.33
N LEU A 49 3.05 2.08 -8.54
CA LEU A 49 4.45 2.18 -9.01
C LEU A 49 5.23 3.23 -8.24
N LYS A 50 4.60 4.36 -7.93
CA LYS A 50 5.25 5.40 -7.14
C LYS A 50 5.59 4.91 -5.73
N LEU A 51 4.67 4.18 -5.12
CA LEU A 51 4.91 3.63 -3.79
C LEU A 51 6.05 2.63 -3.83
N ALA A 52 6.05 1.76 -4.83
CA ALA A 52 7.11 0.76 -4.98
C ALA A 52 8.46 1.45 -5.15
N GLU A 53 8.50 2.45 -6.00
CA GLU A 53 9.76 3.17 -6.26
C GLU A 53 10.24 3.88 -5.00
N PHE A 54 9.33 4.52 -4.26
CA PHE A 54 9.71 5.22 -3.04
C PHE A 54 10.33 4.27 -2.02
N PHE A 55 9.74 3.09 -1.86
CA PHE A 55 10.24 2.13 -0.88
C PHE A 55 11.40 1.29 -1.39
N GLY A 56 11.72 1.39 -2.69
CA GLY A 56 12.76 0.56 -3.27
C GLY A 56 12.35 -0.90 -3.30
N LYS A 57 11.06 -1.16 -3.49
CA LYS A 57 10.50 -2.51 -3.52
C LYS A 57 9.77 -2.72 -4.83
N THR A 58 9.45 -3.98 -5.13
CA THR A 58 8.60 -4.26 -6.28
C THR A 58 7.14 -4.09 -5.88
N VAL A 59 6.27 -3.95 -6.89
CA VAL A 59 4.84 -3.88 -6.64
C VAL A 59 4.38 -5.15 -5.92
N GLU A 60 4.93 -6.30 -6.30
CA GLU A 60 4.56 -7.57 -5.69
C GLU A 60 5.02 -7.69 -4.24
N GLU A 61 6.04 -6.94 -3.85
CA GLU A 61 6.45 -6.91 -2.45
C GLU A 61 5.52 -6.02 -1.63
N LEU A 62 4.93 -5.02 -2.27
CA LEU A 62 4.02 -4.10 -1.59
C LEU A 62 2.60 -4.59 -1.54
N PHE A 63 2.13 -5.21 -2.61
CA PHE A 63 0.74 -5.62 -2.73
C PHE A 63 0.66 -7.10 -3.03
N TYR A 64 -0.34 -7.76 -2.46
CA TYR A 64 -0.53 -9.17 -2.70
C TYR A 64 -2.02 -9.48 -2.69
N ILE A 65 -2.37 -10.59 -3.31
CA ILE A 65 -3.76 -10.99 -3.40
C ILE A 65 -4.09 -11.87 -2.20
N ILE A 66 -5.12 -11.49 -1.47
CA ILE A 66 -5.64 -12.30 -0.37
C ILE A 66 -6.74 -13.16 -0.96
N LYS A 67 -6.53 -14.46 -0.97
CA LYS A 67 -7.53 -15.36 -1.52
C LYS A 67 -8.60 -15.62 -0.47
N ASP A 68 -9.82 -15.61 -0.93
CA ASP A 68 -10.96 -15.90 -0.08
C ASP A 68 -11.16 -17.40 -0.09
N GLU A 69 -10.85 -18.05 1.03
CA GLU A 69 -10.96 -19.50 1.08
C GLU A 69 -12.39 -19.99 0.87
N ASP A 70 -13.34 -19.17 1.26
CA ASP A 70 -14.72 -19.57 1.07
C ASP A 70 -15.12 -19.60 -0.38
N SER A 71 -14.52 -18.76 -1.19
CA SER A 71 -14.88 -18.68 -2.59
C SER A 71 -14.40 -19.88 -3.38
N GLU A 72 -13.58 -20.70 -2.77
CA GLU A 72 -13.06 -21.87 -3.44
C GLU A 72 -13.95 -23.05 -3.30
N GLY A 73 -14.88 -22.93 -2.42
CA GLY A 73 -15.77 -24.03 -2.11
C GLY A 73 -16.57 -24.51 -3.26
#